data_e27a4a3fe4730af65b560c159c75f7f6
#
_entry.id   e27a4a3fe4730af65b560c159c75f7f6
#
_cell.length_a   1.000
_cell.length_b   1.000
_cell.length_c   1.000
_cell.angle_alpha   90.00
_cell.angle_beta   90.00
_cell.angle_gamma   90.00
#
_symmetry.space_group_name_H-M   'P 1'
#
loop_
_entity.id
_entity.type
_entity.pdbx_description
1 polymer ?
#
loop_
_entity_poly.entity_id
_entity_poly.type
_entity_poly.pdbx_seq_one_letter_code
_entity_poly.pdbx_strand_id
1 'polypeptide(L)'
;MVARVQTVAFQGIEAVPVDVQAQIVPGIVAFNIVGLPDKAIKEAGERVRAALVASGLGLPAKRITINLAPADLPKEGSHYDLPIALALMAAIGAFPADALDGYVALGELGLDGRLAPTSGVLPAAIAAHGRGLGIVCPAPSGPEAAWAGDDIEIVAPESLLALVNHLGGYQLCSRPLPRRHESAAGLPDLSEVRGQEVARRALELAAAGGHNLLMIGPPGAGKSMLAQRLPSILPPLNSRELLDVSMIQSIAGELAGGALSDRRPFRAPHHVLDSLRQPLESGETVIARANARVTFPARFQLIAAMNPCKCGLAGTPGHSCKRGDACAADYQGRVSGPFLDRIDIRVDVPAVSAADMIGPATAEPSAVVAERVRAAREVQRERYLKAGHPEIFTNAAAPATLIEAVVDPDRESQALMLQAAERFSLSARAYHRVLKVARTLADLAGSDKVARPHIAEALSYRLNFAGT
;
A
#
# COMPACT_ATOMS: atom_id res chain seq x y z
N MET A 1 34.83 -14.00 -24.60
CA MET A 1 34.48 -14.07 -23.17
C MET A 1 33.08 -13.52 -22.99
N VAL A 2 32.25 -14.11 -22.17
CA VAL A 2 30.90 -13.58 -21.85
C VAL A 2 30.97 -13.05 -20.42
N ALA A 3 30.81 -11.74 -20.25
CA ALA A 3 30.71 -11.12 -18.93
C ALA A 3 29.24 -11.23 -18.45
N ARG A 4 29.04 -11.39 -17.13
CA ARG A 4 27.74 -11.53 -16.51
C ARG A 4 27.58 -10.56 -15.36
N VAL A 5 26.39 -9.97 -15.22
CA VAL A 5 25.99 -9.11 -14.10
C VAL A 5 24.55 -9.48 -13.72
N GLN A 6 24.32 -9.65 -12.42
CA GLN A 6 22.98 -9.92 -11.91
C GLN A 6 22.17 -8.64 -11.76
N THR A 7 20.92 -8.68 -12.13
CA THR A 7 19.90 -7.65 -11.89
C THR A 7 18.56 -8.30 -11.59
N VAL A 8 17.48 -7.52 -11.55
CA VAL A 8 16.13 -8.02 -11.30
C VAL A 8 15.13 -7.49 -12.33
N ALA A 9 14.06 -8.25 -12.53
CA ALA A 9 12.81 -7.79 -13.12
C ALA A 9 11.73 -7.77 -12.03
N PHE A 10 10.71 -6.91 -12.18
CA PHE A 10 9.65 -6.80 -11.19
C PHE A 10 8.36 -7.48 -11.66
N GLN A 11 7.83 -8.39 -10.84
CA GLN A 11 6.50 -8.97 -10.99
C GLN A 11 5.64 -8.55 -9.79
N GLY A 12 4.88 -7.47 -9.93
CA GLY A 12 4.23 -6.82 -8.79
C GLY A 12 5.27 -6.18 -7.89
N ILE A 13 5.34 -6.62 -6.64
CA ILE A 13 6.36 -6.19 -5.67
C ILE A 13 7.53 -7.17 -5.56
N GLU A 14 7.48 -8.29 -6.26
CA GLU A 14 8.53 -9.30 -6.22
C GLU A 14 9.64 -8.98 -7.22
N ALA A 15 10.89 -9.09 -6.76
CA ALA A 15 12.07 -8.91 -7.59
C ALA A 15 12.58 -10.29 -8.05
N VAL A 16 12.43 -10.58 -9.33
CA VAL A 16 12.82 -11.84 -9.97
C VAL A 16 14.23 -11.69 -10.57
N PRO A 17 15.17 -12.61 -10.29
CA PRO A 17 16.52 -12.54 -10.81
C PRO A 17 16.61 -12.53 -12.33
N VAL A 18 17.48 -11.67 -12.88
CA VAL A 18 17.80 -11.57 -14.29
C VAL A 18 19.32 -11.50 -14.46
N ASP A 19 19.87 -12.30 -15.38
CA ASP A 19 21.28 -12.24 -15.78
C ASP A 19 21.44 -11.37 -17.03
N VAL A 20 22.25 -10.33 -16.91
CA VAL A 20 22.72 -9.53 -18.05
C VAL A 20 24.04 -10.09 -18.53
N GLN A 21 24.06 -10.59 -19.77
CA GLN A 21 25.22 -11.22 -20.40
C GLN A 21 25.70 -10.34 -21.55
N ALA A 22 26.95 -9.90 -21.50
CA ALA A 22 27.58 -9.12 -22.58
C ALA A 22 28.61 -9.94 -23.35
N GLN A 23 28.50 -9.92 -24.68
CA GLN A 23 29.44 -10.53 -25.59
C GLN A 23 29.91 -9.50 -26.61
N ILE A 24 31.25 -9.41 -26.79
CA ILE A 24 31.92 -8.57 -27.78
C ILE A 24 32.70 -9.46 -28.73
N VAL A 25 32.32 -9.45 -30.03
CA VAL A 25 32.96 -10.28 -31.06
C VAL A 25 33.38 -9.43 -32.27
N PRO A 26 34.42 -9.82 -33.01
CA PRO A 26 34.72 -9.19 -34.30
C PRO A 26 33.53 -9.26 -35.27
N GLY A 27 33.31 -8.21 -36.04
CA GLY A 27 32.24 -8.16 -37.03
C GLY A 27 31.77 -6.72 -37.30
N ILE A 28 30.67 -6.60 -38.07
CA ILE A 28 30.05 -5.30 -38.37
C ILE A 28 29.62 -4.67 -37.03
N VAL A 29 29.98 -3.39 -36.87
CA VAL A 29 29.61 -2.62 -35.64
C VAL A 29 28.12 -2.61 -35.47
N ALA A 30 27.65 -3.23 -34.38
CA ALA A 30 26.24 -3.31 -34.02
C ALA A 30 26.10 -3.41 -32.50
N PHE A 31 24.99 -2.89 -31.96
CA PHE A 31 24.62 -3.00 -30.56
C PHE A 31 23.21 -3.61 -30.48
N ASN A 32 23.10 -4.85 -30.04
CA ASN A 32 21.86 -5.60 -30.00
C ASN A 32 21.52 -6.01 -28.58
N ILE A 33 20.27 -5.82 -28.16
CA ILE A 33 19.74 -6.30 -26.88
C ILE A 33 18.63 -7.32 -27.17
N VAL A 34 18.74 -8.52 -26.59
CA VAL A 34 17.80 -9.64 -26.73
C VAL A 34 17.29 -10.11 -25.36
N GLY A 35 16.17 -10.85 -25.30
CA GLY A 35 15.59 -11.35 -24.06
C GLY A 35 14.34 -10.60 -23.63
N LEU A 36 13.42 -10.31 -24.57
CA LEU A 36 12.14 -9.60 -24.36
C LEU A 36 12.29 -8.19 -23.73
N PRO A 37 13.18 -7.34 -24.21
CA PRO A 37 13.29 -5.97 -23.72
C PRO A 37 12.11 -5.11 -24.15
N ASP A 38 11.64 -4.22 -23.27
CA ASP A 38 10.69 -3.17 -23.62
C ASP A 38 11.34 -2.05 -24.47
N LYS A 39 10.58 -0.98 -24.75
CA LYS A 39 11.10 0.17 -25.50
C LYS A 39 12.22 0.88 -24.74
N ALA A 40 12.08 1.07 -23.44
CA ALA A 40 13.06 1.78 -22.61
C ALA A 40 14.42 1.08 -22.61
N ILE A 41 14.42 -0.26 -22.53
CA ILE A 41 15.65 -1.08 -22.57
C ILE A 41 16.25 -1.08 -23.98
N LYS A 42 15.46 -1.05 -25.04
CA LYS A 42 15.99 -0.92 -26.42
C LYS A 42 16.73 0.40 -26.61
N GLU A 43 16.29 1.48 -25.98
CA GLU A 43 16.92 2.79 -25.97
C GLU A 43 18.14 2.86 -25.03
N ALA A 44 18.29 1.94 -24.08
CA ALA A 44 19.41 1.88 -23.15
C ALA A 44 20.77 1.83 -23.87
N GLY A 45 20.86 1.20 -25.04
CA GLY A 45 22.08 1.11 -25.81
C GLY A 45 22.72 2.48 -26.11
N GLU A 46 21.91 3.50 -26.42
CA GLU A 46 22.42 4.86 -26.68
C GLU A 46 22.82 5.56 -25.37
N ARG A 47 22.03 5.43 -24.29
CA ARG A 47 22.40 6.01 -22.99
C ARG A 47 23.68 5.41 -22.44
N VAL A 48 23.80 4.09 -22.47
CA VAL A 48 24.98 3.36 -22.01
C VAL A 48 26.21 3.76 -22.82
N ARG A 49 26.10 3.85 -24.14
CA ARG A 49 27.20 4.27 -25.02
C ARG A 49 27.68 5.68 -24.66
N ALA A 50 26.75 6.64 -24.55
CA ALA A 50 27.08 8.02 -24.22
C ALA A 50 27.74 8.12 -22.82
N ALA A 51 27.16 7.43 -21.82
CA ALA A 51 27.68 7.40 -20.45
C ALA A 51 29.09 6.82 -20.35
N LEU A 52 29.38 5.73 -21.09
CA LEU A 52 30.71 5.13 -21.13
C LEU A 52 31.74 6.07 -21.76
N VAL A 53 31.39 6.72 -22.88
CA VAL A 53 32.25 7.71 -23.54
C VAL A 53 32.51 8.90 -22.61
N ALA A 54 31.50 9.44 -21.95
CA ALA A 54 31.64 10.53 -20.98
C ALA A 54 32.51 10.14 -19.78
N SER A 55 32.54 8.85 -19.42
CA SER A 55 33.37 8.31 -18.35
C SER A 55 34.79 7.97 -18.79
N GLY A 56 35.20 8.31 -20.03
CA GLY A 56 36.52 8.02 -20.57
C GLY A 56 36.69 6.56 -21.05
N LEU A 57 35.61 5.79 -21.11
CA LEU A 57 35.60 4.40 -21.55
C LEU A 57 35.03 4.30 -22.97
N GLY A 58 35.88 4.10 -23.96
CA GLY A 58 35.44 3.89 -25.35
C GLY A 58 34.96 2.46 -25.59
N LEU A 59 33.78 2.32 -26.21
CA LEU A 59 33.33 1.02 -26.70
C LEU A 59 34.10 0.63 -27.95
N PRO A 60 34.55 -0.65 -28.04
CA PRO A 60 35.27 -1.10 -29.24
C PRO A 60 34.36 -1.12 -30.48
N ALA A 61 34.86 -0.78 -31.65
CA ALA A 61 34.16 -0.85 -32.92
C ALA A 61 34.00 -2.32 -33.36
N LYS A 62 33.17 -3.07 -32.62
CA LYS A 62 32.88 -4.50 -32.80
C LYS A 62 31.39 -4.75 -32.66
N ARG A 63 30.97 -5.98 -32.92
CA ARG A 63 29.60 -6.41 -32.67
C ARG A 63 29.42 -6.68 -31.17
N ILE A 64 28.50 -5.97 -30.56
CA ILE A 64 28.10 -6.09 -29.15
C ILE A 64 26.70 -6.73 -29.11
N THR A 65 26.58 -7.78 -28.30
CA THR A 65 25.29 -8.42 -28.01
C THR A 65 25.09 -8.50 -26.52
N ILE A 66 23.97 -7.95 -26.05
CA ILE A 66 23.50 -8.07 -24.66
C ILE A 66 22.33 -9.04 -24.63
N ASN A 67 22.40 -10.07 -23.79
CA ASN A 67 21.32 -11.01 -23.56
C ASN A 67 20.79 -10.85 -22.13
N LEU A 68 19.48 -10.69 -21.99
CA LEU A 68 18.78 -10.61 -20.72
C LEU A 68 18.05 -11.94 -20.42
N ALA A 69 18.65 -12.77 -19.59
CA ALA A 69 18.14 -14.11 -19.27
C ALA A 69 17.37 -14.10 -17.94
N PRO A 70 16.26 -14.85 -17.81
CA PRO A 70 15.64 -15.77 -18.80
C PRO A 70 14.85 -15.01 -19.90
N ALA A 71 14.69 -15.63 -21.07
CA ALA A 71 14.09 -14.98 -22.24
C ALA A 71 12.53 -14.92 -22.18
N ASP A 72 11.90 -15.70 -21.33
CA ASP A 72 10.44 -15.79 -21.16
C ASP A 72 9.88 -14.73 -20.20
N LEU A 73 10.73 -14.07 -19.43
CA LEU A 73 10.35 -13.01 -18.49
C LEU A 73 10.38 -11.65 -19.20
N PRO A 74 9.29 -10.87 -19.23
CA PRO A 74 9.30 -9.50 -19.72
C PRO A 74 10.20 -8.61 -18.86
N LYS A 75 11.03 -7.76 -19.50
CA LYS A 75 11.89 -6.79 -18.84
C LYS A 75 11.39 -5.40 -19.20
N GLU A 76 11.10 -4.60 -18.18
CA GLU A 76 10.56 -3.25 -18.33
C GLU A 76 11.34 -2.26 -17.47
N GLY A 77 11.56 -1.06 -17.97
CA GLY A 77 12.16 0.06 -17.23
C GLY A 77 13.61 0.36 -17.54
N SER A 78 14.06 1.55 -17.07
CA SER A 78 15.39 2.10 -17.33
C SER A 78 16.48 1.60 -16.37
N HIS A 79 16.10 0.90 -15.28
CA HIS A 79 17.04 0.39 -14.28
C HIS A 79 18.05 -0.64 -14.83
N TYR A 80 17.85 -1.13 -16.05
CA TYR A 80 18.77 -2.03 -16.73
C TYR A 80 20.00 -1.31 -17.31
N ASP A 81 20.02 0.03 -17.38
CA ASP A 81 21.13 0.79 -17.95
C ASP A 81 22.45 0.47 -17.22
N LEU A 82 22.43 0.53 -15.88
CA LEU A 82 23.62 0.25 -15.07
C LEU A 82 24.12 -1.20 -15.23
N PRO A 83 23.30 -2.26 -15.06
CA PRO A 83 23.81 -3.62 -15.25
C PRO A 83 24.27 -3.90 -16.68
N ILE A 84 23.68 -3.29 -17.71
CA ILE A 84 24.18 -3.39 -19.09
C ILE A 84 25.55 -2.72 -19.22
N ALA A 85 25.73 -1.51 -18.68
CA ALA A 85 27.02 -0.81 -18.66
C ALA A 85 28.09 -1.63 -17.95
N LEU A 86 27.76 -2.17 -16.77
CA LEU A 86 28.68 -2.99 -15.97
C LEU A 86 29.11 -4.27 -16.69
N ALA A 87 28.16 -4.96 -17.35
CA ALA A 87 28.49 -6.15 -18.15
C ALA A 87 29.41 -5.82 -19.33
N LEU A 88 29.24 -4.66 -19.97
CA LEU A 88 30.13 -4.18 -21.02
C LEU A 88 31.52 -3.80 -20.47
N MET A 89 31.55 -3.09 -19.34
CA MET A 89 32.81 -2.68 -18.69
C MET A 89 33.60 -3.89 -18.24
N ALA A 90 32.98 -4.92 -17.70
CA ALA A 90 33.60 -6.20 -17.40
C ALA A 90 34.12 -6.90 -18.66
N ALA A 91 33.35 -6.87 -19.77
CA ALA A 91 33.75 -7.47 -21.03
C ALA A 91 34.96 -6.79 -21.71
N ILE A 92 35.19 -5.48 -21.45
CA ILE A 92 36.33 -4.73 -21.94
C ILE A 92 37.50 -4.67 -20.94
N GLY A 93 37.34 -5.27 -19.73
CA GLY A 93 38.39 -5.34 -18.71
C GLY A 93 38.59 -4.03 -17.94
N ALA A 94 37.56 -3.21 -17.76
CA ALA A 94 37.64 -1.96 -17.01
C ALA A 94 37.83 -2.14 -15.50
N PHE A 95 37.50 -3.32 -14.96
CA PHE A 95 37.71 -3.76 -13.59
C PHE A 95 37.86 -5.30 -13.54
N PRO A 96 38.28 -5.92 -12.41
CA PRO A 96 38.41 -7.37 -12.28
C PRO A 96 37.08 -8.07 -12.59
N ALA A 97 37.12 -9.17 -13.33
CA ALA A 97 35.92 -9.87 -13.83
C ALA A 97 34.98 -10.41 -12.72
N ASP A 98 35.54 -10.70 -11.56
CA ASP A 98 34.87 -11.22 -10.36
C ASP A 98 34.41 -10.13 -9.38
N ALA A 99 34.74 -8.87 -9.65
CA ALA A 99 34.39 -7.75 -8.74
C ALA A 99 32.88 -7.56 -8.51
N LEU A 100 32.04 -8.15 -9.35
CA LEU A 100 30.55 -8.05 -9.26
C LEU A 100 29.88 -9.38 -8.91
N ASP A 101 30.64 -10.45 -8.68
CA ASP A 101 30.07 -11.81 -8.44
C ASP A 101 29.18 -11.89 -7.19
N GLY A 102 29.31 -10.98 -6.26
CA GLY A 102 28.51 -10.91 -5.04
C GLY A 102 27.37 -9.88 -5.07
N TYR A 103 27.03 -9.27 -6.21
CA TYR A 103 26.12 -8.13 -6.25
C TYR A 103 24.98 -8.26 -7.26
N VAL A 104 23.84 -7.68 -6.88
CA VAL A 104 22.76 -7.33 -7.81
C VAL A 104 22.87 -5.86 -8.14
N ALA A 105 22.84 -5.48 -9.43
CA ALA A 105 22.97 -4.09 -9.88
C ALA A 105 21.66 -3.59 -10.50
N LEU A 106 21.27 -2.36 -10.18
CA LEU A 106 20.17 -1.64 -10.85
C LEU A 106 20.43 -0.14 -10.81
N GLY A 107 20.04 0.58 -11.87
CA GLY A 107 20.21 2.03 -11.95
C GLY A 107 20.01 2.54 -13.37
N GLU A 108 19.57 3.78 -13.48
CA GLU A 108 19.46 4.51 -14.73
C GLU A 108 20.70 5.37 -14.96
N LEU A 109 21.11 5.52 -16.21
CA LEU A 109 22.29 6.29 -16.61
C LEU A 109 21.90 7.60 -17.29
N GLY A 110 22.47 8.70 -16.78
CA GLY A 110 22.56 9.94 -17.53
C GLY A 110 23.60 9.84 -18.66
N LEU A 111 23.47 10.65 -19.70
CA LEU A 111 24.41 10.71 -20.84
C LEU A 111 25.82 11.15 -20.41
N ASP A 112 25.93 11.81 -19.25
CA ASP A 112 27.18 12.28 -18.64
C ASP A 112 27.87 11.22 -17.75
N GLY A 113 27.31 10.00 -17.65
CA GLY A 113 27.81 8.91 -16.81
C GLY A 113 27.40 8.99 -15.34
N ARG A 114 26.55 9.94 -14.94
CA ARG A 114 25.93 9.97 -13.61
C ARG A 114 24.85 8.92 -13.47
N LEU A 115 24.66 8.46 -12.24
CA LEU A 115 23.61 7.51 -11.89
C LEU A 115 22.37 8.26 -11.39
N ALA A 116 21.29 8.13 -12.13
CA ALA A 116 19.99 8.68 -11.75
C ALA A 116 19.21 7.73 -10.83
N PRO A 117 18.38 8.27 -9.92
CA PRO A 117 17.50 7.46 -9.08
C PRO A 117 16.63 6.53 -9.92
N THR A 118 16.40 5.32 -9.41
CA THR A 118 15.53 4.35 -10.06
C THR A 118 14.52 3.79 -9.06
N SER A 119 13.35 3.36 -9.55
CA SER A 119 12.32 2.72 -8.74
C SER A 119 12.64 1.24 -8.48
N GLY A 120 12.08 0.69 -7.39
CA GLY A 120 12.19 -0.72 -7.06
C GLY A 120 13.48 -1.12 -6.33
N VAL A 121 14.24 -0.16 -5.79
CA VAL A 121 15.50 -0.46 -5.10
C VAL A 121 15.29 -1.24 -3.82
N LEU A 122 14.25 -0.93 -3.03
CA LEU A 122 13.95 -1.67 -1.79
C LEU A 122 13.63 -3.16 -2.04
N PRO A 123 12.66 -3.53 -2.89
CA PRO A 123 12.40 -4.94 -3.19
C PRO A 123 13.60 -5.65 -3.83
N ALA A 124 14.41 -4.95 -4.65
CA ALA A 124 15.65 -5.52 -5.20
C ALA A 124 16.69 -5.79 -4.10
N ALA A 125 16.86 -4.86 -3.15
CA ALA A 125 17.80 -5.01 -2.03
C ALA A 125 17.37 -6.16 -1.10
N ILE A 126 16.08 -6.27 -0.79
CA ILE A 126 15.53 -7.38 0.03
C ILE A 126 15.76 -8.73 -0.67
N ALA A 127 15.51 -8.81 -1.98
CA ALA A 127 15.74 -10.03 -2.75
C ALA A 127 17.23 -10.39 -2.86
N ALA A 128 18.12 -9.39 -3.00
CA ALA A 128 19.57 -9.59 -2.99
C ALA A 128 20.03 -10.11 -1.63
N HIS A 129 19.61 -9.45 -0.54
CA HIS A 129 19.95 -9.84 0.83
C HIS A 129 19.47 -11.27 1.16
N GLY A 130 18.24 -11.63 0.78
CA GLY A 130 17.71 -13.00 0.97
C GLY A 130 18.49 -14.08 0.21
N ARG A 131 19.32 -13.70 -0.77
CA ARG A 131 20.22 -14.58 -1.52
C ARG A 131 21.69 -14.50 -1.05
N GLY A 132 21.96 -13.74 0.00
CA GLY A 132 23.32 -13.49 0.50
C GLY A 132 24.17 -12.62 -0.43
N LEU A 133 23.53 -11.76 -1.24
CA LEU A 133 24.18 -10.85 -2.19
C LEU A 133 24.08 -9.41 -1.70
N GLY A 134 25.08 -8.59 -2.09
CA GLY A 134 25.05 -7.14 -1.99
C GLY A 134 24.24 -6.49 -3.12
N ILE A 135 24.15 -5.18 -3.08
CA ILE A 135 23.46 -4.39 -4.10
C ILE A 135 24.29 -3.20 -4.55
N VAL A 136 24.30 -2.95 -5.87
CA VAL A 136 24.83 -1.74 -6.49
C VAL A 136 23.66 -0.90 -6.99
N CYS A 137 23.48 0.31 -6.45
CA CYS A 137 22.38 1.20 -6.82
C CYS A 137 22.84 2.66 -6.84
N PRO A 138 22.09 3.59 -7.48
CA PRO A 138 22.44 5.00 -7.48
C PRO A 138 22.55 5.59 -6.07
N ALA A 139 23.48 6.52 -5.83
CA ALA A 139 23.68 7.17 -4.54
C ALA A 139 22.38 7.74 -3.91
N PRO A 140 21.47 8.41 -4.67
CA PRO A 140 20.20 8.89 -4.10
C PRO A 140 19.27 7.77 -3.64
N SER A 141 19.39 6.56 -4.18
CA SER A 141 18.59 5.38 -3.80
C SER A 141 19.24 4.53 -2.69
N GLY A 142 20.49 4.84 -2.31
CA GLY A 142 21.22 4.13 -1.26
C GLY A 142 20.48 4.06 0.09
N PRO A 143 19.90 5.18 0.60
CA PRO A 143 19.11 5.15 1.83
C PRO A 143 17.89 4.21 1.78
N GLU A 144 17.32 4.00 0.60
CA GLU A 144 16.24 3.04 0.37
C GLU A 144 16.75 1.59 0.47
N ALA A 145 17.88 1.27 -0.17
CA ALA A 145 18.51 -0.04 -0.10
C ALA A 145 18.91 -0.41 1.33
N ALA A 146 19.31 0.58 2.15
CA ALA A 146 19.75 0.36 3.52
C ALA A 146 18.67 -0.18 4.46
N TRP A 147 17.39 -0.14 4.07
CA TRP A 147 16.30 -0.76 4.82
C TRP A 147 16.19 -2.28 4.66
N ALA A 148 16.94 -2.87 3.71
CA ALA A 148 16.93 -4.33 3.52
C ALA A 148 17.64 -5.09 4.64
N GLY A 149 18.55 -4.45 5.39
CA GLY A 149 19.26 -5.07 6.51
C GLY A 149 20.56 -4.32 6.85
N ASP A 150 21.06 -4.53 8.06
CA ASP A 150 22.30 -3.90 8.52
C ASP A 150 23.57 -4.62 7.97
N ASP A 151 23.44 -5.86 7.57
CA ASP A 151 24.51 -6.77 7.11
C ASP A 151 24.60 -6.88 5.57
N ILE A 152 23.65 -6.33 4.81
CA ILE A 152 23.76 -6.27 3.34
C ILE A 152 24.84 -5.29 2.92
N GLU A 153 25.69 -5.69 1.99
CA GLU A 153 26.66 -4.80 1.37
C GLU A 153 25.99 -3.90 0.32
N ILE A 154 26.16 -2.58 0.45
CA ILE A 154 25.51 -1.59 -0.43
C ILE A 154 26.58 -0.68 -1.03
N VAL A 155 26.70 -0.72 -2.34
CA VAL A 155 27.56 0.17 -3.12
C VAL A 155 26.67 1.19 -3.83
N ALA A 156 26.73 2.45 -3.38
CA ALA A 156 25.87 3.52 -3.87
C ALA A 156 26.69 4.67 -4.48
N PRO A 157 27.20 4.51 -5.71
CA PRO A 157 28.02 5.52 -6.39
C PRO A 157 27.17 6.63 -7.02
N GLU A 158 27.75 7.82 -7.20
CA GLU A 158 27.11 8.94 -7.91
C GLU A 158 27.30 8.84 -9.45
N SER A 159 28.30 8.08 -9.91
CA SER A 159 28.65 7.94 -11.33
C SER A 159 29.34 6.61 -11.63
N LEU A 160 29.42 6.26 -12.92
CA LEU A 160 30.19 5.10 -13.38
C LEU A 160 31.67 5.18 -12.99
N LEU A 161 32.27 6.36 -13.04
CA LEU A 161 33.69 6.55 -12.64
C LEU A 161 33.88 6.28 -11.15
N ALA A 162 32.95 6.78 -10.29
CA ALA A 162 33.01 6.50 -8.86
C ALA A 162 32.87 5.00 -8.57
N LEU A 163 32.03 4.29 -9.34
CA LEU A 163 31.88 2.84 -9.22
C LEU A 163 33.14 2.09 -9.64
N VAL A 164 33.79 2.47 -10.75
CA VAL A 164 35.05 1.86 -11.18
C VAL A 164 36.14 2.06 -10.12
N ASN A 165 36.22 3.26 -9.55
CA ASN A 165 37.18 3.54 -8.48
C ASN A 165 36.93 2.69 -7.23
N HIS A 166 35.68 2.46 -6.90
CA HIS A 166 35.27 1.57 -5.79
C HIS A 166 35.70 0.13 -6.06
N LEU A 167 35.29 -0.43 -7.22
CA LEU A 167 35.60 -1.80 -7.62
C LEU A 167 37.12 -2.04 -7.81
N GLY A 168 37.87 -1.00 -8.20
CA GLY A 168 39.31 -1.03 -8.27
C GLY A 168 40.05 -0.82 -6.95
N GLY A 169 39.32 -0.55 -5.85
CA GLY A 169 39.86 -0.29 -4.52
C GLY A 169 40.56 1.07 -4.37
N TYR A 170 40.41 1.98 -5.35
CA TYR A 170 41.03 3.31 -5.31
C TYR A 170 40.28 4.30 -4.41
N GLN A 171 38.94 4.26 -4.43
CA GLN A 171 38.08 5.11 -3.62
C GLN A 171 36.80 4.36 -3.26
N LEU A 172 36.64 4.01 -1.99
CA LEU A 172 35.47 3.26 -1.53
C LEU A 172 34.27 4.19 -1.34
N CYS A 173 33.13 3.75 -1.82
CA CYS A 173 31.84 4.40 -1.50
C CYS A 173 31.49 4.13 -0.02
N SER A 174 31.06 5.16 0.69
CA SER A 174 30.54 5.00 2.04
C SER A 174 29.21 4.28 2.02
N ARG A 175 28.98 3.41 3.02
CA ARG A 175 27.67 2.74 3.20
C ARG A 175 26.59 3.80 3.46
N PRO A 176 25.49 3.80 2.69
CA PRO A 176 24.35 4.67 2.97
C PRO A 176 23.64 4.24 4.25
N LEU A 177 23.07 5.23 4.95
CA LEU A 177 22.25 4.98 6.14
C LEU A 177 20.77 5.07 5.80
N PRO A 178 19.92 4.24 6.43
CA PRO A 178 18.47 4.32 6.24
C PRO A 178 17.93 5.67 6.73
N ARG A 179 17.01 6.25 5.99
CA ARG A 179 16.38 7.53 6.34
C ARG A 179 14.91 7.32 6.70
N ARG A 180 14.46 7.95 7.79
CA ARG A 180 13.05 8.06 8.13
C ARG A 180 12.54 9.44 7.75
N HIS A 181 11.33 9.46 7.21
CA HIS A 181 10.64 10.71 6.95
C HIS A 181 9.95 11.14 8.24
N GLU A 182 10.47 12.17 8.90
CA GLU A 182 9.78 12.81 10.00
C GLU A 182 8.59 13.60 9.43
N SER A 183 7.37 13.16 9.78
CA SER A 183 6.15 13.86 9.34
C SER A 183 5.97 15.13 10.17
N ALA A 184 6.43 16.26 9.64
CA ALA A 184 6.29 17.58 10.30
C ALA A 184 4.86 18.15 10.25
N ALA A 185 3.95 17.62 9.43
CA ALA A 185 2.58 18.12 9.33
C ALA A 185 1.68 17.44 10.37
N GLY A 186 1.15 18.22 11.30
CA GLY A 186 0.09 17.79 12.21
C GLY A 186 -1.12 17.25 11.43
N LEU A 187 -1.65 16.11 11.87
CA LEU A 187 -2.91 15.59 11.34
C LEU A 187 -4.07 16.43 11.89
N PRO A 188 -5.17 16.63 11.12
CA PRO A 188 -6.33 17.34 11.62
C PRO A 188 -6.92 16.59 12.83
N ASP A 189 -7.25 17.34 13.90
CA ASP A 189 -7.69 16.79 15.18
C ASP A 189 -9.21 16.53 15.18
N LEU A 190 -9.62 15.44 15.85
CA LEU A 190 -11.03 15.05 15.96
C LEU A 190 -11.83 16.04 16.82
N SER A 191 -11.18 16.77 17.75
CA SER A 191 -11.80 17.81 18.57
C SER A 191 -12.35 19.00 17.77
N GLU A 192 -11.88 19.20 16.53
CA GLU A 192 -12.40 20.23 15.63
C GLU A 192 -13.81 19.89 15.08
N VAL A 193 -14.24 18.62 15.20
CA VAL A 193 -15.56 18.17 14.71
C VAL A 193 -16.60 18.47 15.77
N ARG A 194 -17.49 19.41 15.46
CA ARG A 194 -18.60 19.79 16.37
C ARG A 194 -19.80 18.88 16.15
N GLY A 195 -20.46 18.48 17.25
CA GLY A 195 -21.57 17.53 17.20
C GLY A 195 -21.16 16.17 16.64
N GLN A 196 -22.04 15.52 15.90
CA GLN A 196 -21.79 14.26 15.15
C GLN A 196 -21.29 13.09 16.03
N GLU A 197 -21.80 12.96 17.26
CA GLU A 197 -21.33 11.97 18.24
C GLU A 197 -21.41 10.53 17.71
N VAL A 198 -22.51 10.16 17.06
CA VAL A 198 -22.70 8.83 16.48
C VAL A 198 -21.68 8.56 15.37
N ALA A 199 -21.42 9.56 14.52
CA ALA A 199 -20.46 9.41 13.43
C ALA A 199 -19.00 9.37 13.94
N ARG A 200 -18.66 10.12 15.00
CA ARG A 200 -17.37 10.03 15.68
C ARG A 200 -17.18 8.66 16.32
N ARG A 201 -18.19 8.14 16.99
CA ARG A 201 -18.18 6.79 17.57
C ARG A 201 -18.01 5.71 16.49
N ALA A 202 -18.73 5.84 15.37
CA ALA A 202 -18.57 4.93 14.23
C ALA A 202 -17.15 5.00 13.62
N LEU A 203 -16.53 6.19 13.58
CA LEU A 203 -15.16 6.36 13.10
C LEU A 203 -14.14 5.72 14.05
N GLU A 204 -14.30 5.89 15.38
CA GLU A 204 -13.49 5.21 16.40
C GLU A 204 -13.60 3.68 16.27
N LEU A 205 -14.83 3.17 16.13
CA LEU A 205 -15.09 1.75 15.95
C LEU A 205 -14.45 1.21 14.64
N ALA A 206 -14.58 1.98 13.55
CA ALA A 206 -13.93 1.64 12.29
C ALA A 206 -12.41 1.61 12.44
N ALA A 207 -11.82 2.59 13.12
CA ALA A 207 -10.39 2.64 13.42
C ALA A 207 -9.92 1.45 14.26
N ALA A 208 -10.66 1.10 15.32
CA ALA A 208 -10.30 0.04 16.24
C ALA A 208 -10.31 -1.35 15.58
N GLY A 209 -11.36 -1.65 14.79
CA GLY A 209 -11.53 -2.96 14.18
C GLY A 209 -11.02 -3.09 12.75
N GLY A 210 -10.56 -2.01 12.12
CA GLY A 210 -10.21 -1.98 10.70
C GLY A 210 -11.44 -2.08 9.77
N HIS A 211 -12.62 -1.69 10.26
CA HIS A 211 -13.88 -1.83 9.54
C HIS A 211 -14.07 -0.80 8.43
N ASN A 212 -14.71 -1.21 7.35
CA ASN A 212 -15.16 -0.32 6.30
C ASN A 212 -16.40 0.45 6.76
N LEU A 213 -16.38 1.79 6.61
CA LEU A 213 -17.43 2.69 7.07
C LEU A 213 -18.04 3.45 5.90
N LEU A 214 -19.38 3.52 5.87
CA LEU A 214 -20.15 4.38 4.97
C LEU A 214 -20.91 5.43 5.79
N MET A 215 -20.65 6.70 5.51
CA MET A 215 -21.34 7.84 6.08
C MET A 215 -22.34 8.40 5.07
N ILE A 216 -23.61 8.52 5.45
CA ILE A 216 -24.66 9.09 4.60
C ILE A 216 -25.26 10.32 5.26
N GLY A 217 -25.41 11.39 4.51
CA GLY A 217 -25.98 12.63 5.04
C GLY A 217 -25.95 13.77 4.03
N PRO A 218 -26.62 14.90 4.32
CA PRO A 218 -26.70 16.04 3.42
C PRO A 218 -25.31 16.67 3.15
N PRO A 219 -25.16 17.42 2.06
CA PRO A 219 -23.98 18.26 1.84
C PRO A 219 -23.73 19.17 3.06
N GLY A 220 -22.45 19.36 3.41
CA GLY A 220 -22.09 20.21 4.57
C GLY A 220 -22.22 19.53 5.94
N ALA A 221 -22.68 18.28 6.05
CA ALA A 221 -22.79 17.56 7.33
C ALA A 221 -21.43 17.15 7.96
N GLY A 222 -20.30 17.47 7.35
CA GLY A 222 -18.97 17.16 7.91
C GLY A 222 -18.41 15.77 7.58
N LYS A 223 -19.05 14.98 6.70
CA LYS A 223 -18.62 13.61 6.35
C LYS A 223 -17.17 13.50 5.90
N SER A 224 -16.75 14.34 4.94
CA SER A 224 -15.36 14.35 4.42
C SER A 224 -14.38 14.84 5.49
N MET A 225 -14.80 15.78 6.32
CA MET A 225 -14.03 16.29 7.46
C MET A 225 -13.76 15.18 8.48
N LEU A 226 -14.76 14.35 8.80
CA LEU A 226 -14.61 13.16 9.66
C LEU A 226 -13.65 12.13 9.03
N ALA A 227 -13.83 11.82 7.75
CA ALA A 227 -12.96 10.86 7.06
C ALA A 227 -11.48 11.28 7.07
N GLN A 228 -11.18 12.56 6.88
CA GLN A 228 -9.82 13.12 6.92
C GLN A 228 -9.16 13.02 8.29
N ARG A 229 -9.91 12.81 9.35
CA ARG A 229 -9.41 12.64 10.72
C ARG A 229 -9.14 11.20 11.13
N LEU A 230 -9.53 10.22 10.29
CA LEU A 230 -9.21 8.82 10.57
C LEU A 230 -7.70 8.58 10.79
N PRO A 231 -6.78 9.15 9.98
CA PRO A 231 -5.34 8.94 10.21
C PRO A 231 -4.84 9.42 11.58
N SER A 232 -5.49 10.43 12.19
CA SER A 232 -5.08 10.96 13.50
C SER A 232 -5.42 10.04 14.68
N ILE A 233 -6.32 9.07 14.49
CA ILE A 233 -6.73 8.10 15.51
C ILE A 233 -6.25 6.67 15.22
N LEU A 234 -5.58 6.46 14.08
CA LEU A 234 -5.00 5.16 13.73
C LEU A 234 -3.60 5.02 14.34
N PRO A 235 -3.22 3.83 14.85
CA PRO A 235 -1.84 3.57 15.24
C PRO A 235 -0.91 3.66 14.01
N PRO A 236 0.39 3.94 14.22
CA PRO A 236 1.38 3.89 13.14
C PRO A 236 1.41 2.53 12.48
N LEU A 237 2.04 2.45 11.30
CA LEU A 237 2.26 1.18 10.61
C LEU A 237 3.13 0.26 11.47
N ASN A 238 2.76 -1.01 11.59
CA ASN A 238 3.65 -2.02 12.14
C ASN A 238 4.76 -2.35 11.12
N SER A 239 5.79 -3.10 11.54
CA SER A 239 6.96 -3.40 10.69
C SER A 239 6.59 -4.08 9.37
N ARG A 240 5.60 -4.98 9.37
CA ARG A 240 5.14 -5.67 8.17
C ARG A 240 4.35 -4.73 7.25
N GLU A 241 3.40 -3.97 7.80
CA GLU A 241 2.65 -2.96 7.05
C GLU A 241 3.58 -1.90 6.46
N LEU A 242 4.59 -1.46 7.23
CA LEU A 242 5.60 -0.51 6.78
C LEU A 242 6.36 -1.05 5.58
N LEU A 243 6.79 -2.31 5.65
CA LEU A 243 7.50 -2.96 4.56
C LEU A 243 6.62 -3.08 3.31
N ASP A 244 5.39 -3.62 3.44
CA ASP A 244 4.47 -3.79 2.31
C ASP A 244 4.17 -2.45 1.61
N VAL A 245 3.89 -1.40 2.39
CA VAL A 245 3.63 -0.05 1.86
C VAL A 245 4.87 0.51 1.17
N SER A 246 6.05 0.37 1.79
CA SER A 246 7.30 0.90 1.26
C SER A 246 7.74 0.19 -0.02
N MET A 247 7.52 -1.12 -0.14
CA MET A 247 7.77 -1.88 -1.37
C MET A 247 6.89 -1.39 -2.53
N ILE A 248 5.60 -1.15 -2.27
CA ILE A 248 4.69 -0.59 -3.27
C ILE A 248 5.13 0.82 -3.69
N GLN A 249 5.48 1.67 -2.71
CA GLN A 249 5.96 3.04 -2.99
C GLN A 249 7.29 3.05 -3.74
N SER A 250 8.18 2.12 -3.43
CA SER A 250 9.45 1.93 -4.14
C SER A 250 9.23 1.60 -5.62
N ILE A 251 8.38 0.60 -5.93
CA ILE A 251 8.03 0.23 -7.31
C ILE A 251 7.33 1.39 -8.04
N ALA A 252 6.49 2.15 -7.33
CA ALA A 252 5.80 3.32 -7.89
C ALA A 252 6.72 4.55 -8.08
N GLY A 253 7.96 4.52 -7.56
CA GLY A 253 8.86 5.67 -7.57
C GLY A 253 8.42 6.80 -6.64
N GLU A 254 7.61 6.49 -5.61
CA GLU A 254 7.04 7.46 -4.66
C GLU A 254 7.88 7.63 -3.38
N LEU A 255 8.98 6.90 -3.20
CA LEU A 255 9.88 7.05 -2.05
C LEU A 255 10.81 8.24 -2.24
N ALA A 256 10.41 9.41 -1.75
CA ALA A 256 11.21 10.62 -1.83
C ALA A 256 12.54 10.48 -1.05
N GLY A 257 13.67 10.54 -1.76
CA GLY A 257 15.00 10.44 -1.17
C GLY A 257 15.30 9.11 -0.45
N GLY A 258 14.56 8.04 -0.76
CA GLY A 258 14.71 6.72 -0.14
C GLY A 258 14.27 6.65 1.32
N ALA A 259 13.48 7.64 1.80
CA ALA A 259 13.02 7.70 3.19
C ALA A 259 11.70 6.93 3.37
N LEU A 260 11.64 6.06 4.38
CA LEU A 260 10.43 5.37 4.78
C LEU A 260 9.63 6.21 5.80
N SER A 261 8.31 6.11 5.73
CA SER A 261 7.39 6.76 6.66
C SER A 261 6.50 5.73 7.34
N ASP A 262 6.41 5.79 8.66
CA ASP A 262 5.48 4.98 9.47
C ASP A 262 4.03 5.47 9.41
N ARG A 263 3.81 6.60 8.72
CA ARG A 263 2.48 7.17 8.51
C ARG A 263 1.66 6.31 7.56
N ARG A 264 0.41 6.05 7.94
CA ARG A 264 -0.54 5.34 7.07
C ARG A 264 -0.85 6.15 5.83
N PRO A 265 -0.70 5.58 4.62
CA PRO A 265 -1.10 6.25 3.39
C PRO A 265 -2.58 6.59 3.40
N PHE A 266 -2.92 7.83 3.05
CA PHE A 266 -4.30 8.29 2.90
C PHE A 266 -4.52 8.73 1.45
N ARG A 267 -5.51 8.12 0.79
CA ARG A 267 -5.91 8.46 -0.57
C ARG A 267 -7.39 8.85 -0.57
N ALA A 268 -7.74 9.96 -1.19
CA ALA A 268 -9.12 10.44 -1.32
C ALA A 268 -9.55 10.48 -2.79
N PRO A 269 -9.79 9.32 -3.43
CA PRO A 269 -10.21 9.26 -4.83
C PRO A 269 -11.67 9.70 -4.99
N HIS A 270 -11.97 10.35 -6.11
CA HIS A 270 -13.33 10.66 -6.53
C HIS A 270 -13.74 9.68 -7.65
N HIS A 271 -14.94 9.06 -7.54
CA HIS A 271 -15.60 8.30 -8.62
C HIS A 271 -15.04 6.92 -9.03
N VAL A 272 -14.49 6.09 -8.14
CA VAL A 272 -13.92 4.76 -8.50
C VAL A 272 -14.51 3.61 -7.68
N LEU A 273 -15.84 3.48 -7.61
CA LEU A 273 -16.47 2.50 -6.70
C LEU A 273 -16.40 1.04 -7.20
N ASP A 274 -16.61 0.79 -8.49
CA ASP A 274 -16.70 -0.58 -9.01
C ASP A 274 -15.34 -1.31 -9.09
N SER A 275 -14.26 -0.59 -9.32
CA SER A 275 -12.90 -1.17 -9.31
C SER A 275 -12.43 -1.60 -7.91
N LEU A 276 -13.03 -1.08 -6.84
CA LEU A 276 -12.71 -1.44 -5.46
C LEU A 276 -13.33 -2.76 -4.99
N ARG A 277 -14.27 -3.35 -5.75
CA ARG A 277 -14.96 -4.59 -5.33
C ARG A 277 -14.00 -5.75 -5.10
N GLN A 278 -13.13 -6.03 -6.08
CA GLN A 278 -12.17 -7.12 -5.98
C GLN A 278 -11.16 -6.88 -4.85
N PRO A 279 -10.49 -5.73 -4.75
CA PRO A 279 -9.57 -5.45 -3.66
C PRO A 279 -10.18 -5.56 -2.27
N LEU A 280 -11.43 -5.11 -2.09
CA LEU A 280 -12.14 -5.22 -0.81
C LEU A 280 -12.48 -6.67 -0.41
N GLU A 281 -12.51 -7.60 -1.37
CA GLU A 281 -12.81 -9.02 -1.11
C GLU A 281 -11.56 -9.87 -0.96
N SER A 282 -10.64 -9.76 -1.93
CA SER A 282 -9.41 -10.58 -1.99
C SER A 282 -8.22 -9.95 -1.28
N GLY A 283 -8.22 -8.63 -1.05
CA GLY A 283 -7.05 -7.88 -0.60
C GLY A 283 -5.97 -7.74 -1.67
N GLU A 284 -6.31 -7.99 -2.94
CA GLU A 284 -5.40 -7.98 -4.07
C GLU A 284 -6.05 -7.31 -5.28
N THR A 285 -5.23 -6.72 -6.13
CA THR A 285 -5.63 -6.26 -7.45
C THR A 285 -4.80 -6.93 -8.53
N VAL A 286 -5.46 -7.37 -9.59
CA VAL A 286 -4.82 -8.03 -10.73
C VAL A 286 -4.83 -7.09 -11.91
N ILE A 287 -3.63 -6.74 -12.39
CA ILE A 287 -3.45 -5.96 -13.62
C ILE A 287 -3.11 -6.94 -14.74
N ALA A 288 -4.04 -7.12 -15.67
CA ALA A 288 -3.83 -7.93 -16.87
C ALA A 288 -3.35 -7.03 -18.02
N ARG A 289 -2.16 -7.33 -18.55
CA ARG A 289 -1.61 -6.78 -19.80
C ARG A 289 -1.54 -7.88 -20.85
N ALA A 290 -1.33 -7.53 -22.12
CA ALA A 290 -1.32 -8.49 -23.24
C ALA A 290 -0.41 -9.71 -23.00
N ASN A 291 0.71 -9.53 -22.31
CA ASN A 291 1.75 -10.56 -22.12
C ASN A 291 2.03 -10.91 -20.63
N ALA A 292 1.31 -10.29 -19.67
CA ALA A 292 1.57 -10.54 -18.25
C ALA A 292 0.32 -10.32 -17.40
N ARG A 293 0.16 -11.15 -16.39
CA ARG A 293 -0.84 -11.01 -15.33
C ARG A 293 -0.10 -10.76 -14.02
N VAL A 294 -0.20 -9.54 -13.50
CA VAL A 294 0.54 -9.12 -12.32
C VAL A 294 -0.43 -8.85 -11.18
N THR A 295 -0.18 -9.45 -10.02
CA THR A 295 -0.97 -9.26 -8.81
C THR A 295 -0.24 -8.31 -7.86
N PHE A 296 -0.96 -7.31 -7.36
CA PHE A 296 -0.47 -6.38 -6.34
C PHE A 296 -1.27 -6.54 -5.06
N PRO A 297 -0.65 -6.49 -3.87
CA PRO A 297 -1.39 -6.38 -2.62
C PRO A 297 -2.19 -5.08 -2.60
N ALA A 298 -3.47 -5.19 -2.23
CA ALA A 298 -4.41 -4.06 -2.21
C ALA A 298 -5.31 -4.13 -0.97
N ARG A 299 -4.71 -4.33 0.21
CA ARG A 299 -5.41 -4.32 1.49
C ARG A 299 -5.50 -2.89 1.99
N PHE A 300 -6.73 -2.37 2.10
CA PHE A 300 -6.99 -1.03 2.59
C PHE A 300 -8.29 -0.99 3.40
N GLN A 301 -8.41 0.02 4.24
CA GLN A 301 -9.64 0.35 4.94
C GLN A 301 -10.37 1.44 4.15
N LEU A 302 -11.67 1.22 3.87
CA LEU A 302 -12.51 2.15 3.11
C LEU A 302 -13.38 2.99 4.04
N ILE A 303 -13.25 4.31 3.95
CA ILE A 303 -14.20 5.27 4.53
C ILE A 303 -14.90 5.97 3.37
N ALA A 304 -16.17 5.64 3.16
CA ALA A 304 -16.98 6.20 2.10
C ALA A 304 -17.94 7.26 2.63
N ALA A 305 -18.17 8.30 1.83
CA ALA A 305 -19.15 9.35 2.12
C ALA A 305 -20.12 9.49 0.95
N MET A 306 -21.42 9.48 1.23
CA MET A 306 -22.48 9.57 0.23
C MET A 306 -23.54 10.58 0.65
N ASN A 307 -24.16 11.24 -0.31
CA ASN A 307 -25.37 12.01 -0.05
C ASN A 307 -26.61 11.08 -0.02
N PRO A 308 -27.70 11.44 0.68
CA PRO A 308 -28.89 10.59 0.76
C PRO A 308 -29.65 10.50 -0.57
N CYS A 309 -29.53 11.51 -1.43
CA CYS A 309 -30.11 11.56 -2.77
C CYS A 309 -29.31 12.48 -3.68
N LYS A 310 -29.63 12.55 -4.98
CA LYS A 310 -28.96 13.41 -5.98
C LYS A 310 -29.01 14.90 -5.59
N CYS A 311 -30.11 15.37 -5.01
CA CYS A 311 -30.24 16.75 -4.54
C CYS A 311 -29.63 16.99 -3.15
N GLY A 312 -29.28 15.94 -2.40
CA GLY A 312 -28.69 16.00 -1.06
C GLY A 312 -29.66 16.28 0.08
N LEU A 313 -30.95 16.48 -0.18
CA LEU A 313 -31.94 17.00 0.80
C LEU A 313 -32.88 15.94 1.38
N ALA A 314 -32.86 14.69 0.92
CA ALA A 314 -33.71 13.65 1.48
C ALA A 314 -33.43 13.47 2.99
N GLY A 315 -34.49 13.43 3.80
CA GLY A 315 -34.39 13.29 5.26
C GLY A 315 -33.97 14.57 6.00
N THR A 316 -33.83 15.72 5.32
CA THR A 316 -33.54 17.01 5.98
C THR A 316 -34.87 17.63 6.43
N PRO A 317 -35.04 17.97 7.74
CA PRO A 317 -36.26 18.64 8.22
C PRO A 317 -36.53 19.95 7.47
N GLY A 318 -37.78 20.16 7.06
CA GLY A 318 -38.21 21.35 6.32
C GLY A 318 -37.87 21.38 4.83
N HIS A 319 -37.22 20.36 4.30
CA HIS A 319 -36.90 20.23 2.87
C HIS A 319 -37.53 18.95 2.28
N SER A 320 -38.27 19.09 1.20
CA SER A 320 -38.76 17.96 0.41
C SER A 320 -38.01 17.86 -0.91
N CYS A 321 -37.57 16.67 -1.28
CA CYS A 321 -37.05 16.43 -2.59
C CYS A 321 -38.16 16.52 -3.63
N LYS A 322 -37.97 17.31 -4.71
CA LYS A 322 -39.00 17.44 -5.79
C LYS A 322 -39.44 16.12 -6.42
N ARG A 323 -38.62 15.08 -6.36
CA ARG A 323 -38.92 13.73 -6.87
C ARG A 323 -39.30 12.73 -5.76
N GLY A 324 -39.47 13.18 -4.51
CA GLY A 324 -39.81 12.33 -3.37
C GLY A 324 -38.78 11.20 -3.16
N ASP A 325 -39.27 10.05 -2.67
CA ASP A 325 -38.42 8.87 -2.36
C ASP A 325 -37.77 8.25 -3.58
N ALA A 326 -38.32 8.42 -4.77
CA ALA A 326 -37.70 7.95 -6.02
C ALA A 326 -36.32 8.58 -6.28
N CYS A 327 -36.08 9.80 -5.82
CA CYS A 327 -34.78 10.44 -5.96
C CYS A 327 -33.70 9.74 -5.14
N ALA A 328 -34.02 9.28 -3.94
CA ALA A 328 -33.12 8.53 -3.07
C ALA A 328 -32.87 7.14 -3.65
N ALA A 329 -33.91 6.43 -4.07
CA ALA A 329 -33.81 5.11 -4.67
C ALA A 329 -32.96 5.11 -5.95
N ASP A 330 -33.20 6.05 -6.87
CA ASP A 330 -32.42 6.20 -8.12
C ASP A 330 -30.93 6.51 -7.86
N TYR A 331 -30.65 7.30 -6.84
CA TYR A 331 -29.28 7.71 -6.52
C TYR A 331 -28.52 6.61 -5.78
N GLN A 332 -29.12 6.00 -4.78
CA GLN A 332 -28.54 4.93 -3.99
C GLN A 332 -28.42 3.64 -4.79
N GLY A 333 -29.34 3.36 -5.71
CA GLY A 333 -29.32 2.21 -6.62
C GLY A 333 -28.10 2.20 -7.58
N ARG A 334 -27.37 3.31 -7.71
CA ARG A 334 -26.09 3.35 -8.44
C ARG A 334 -24.96 2.63 -7.70
N VAL A 335 -25.08 2.52 -6.39
CA VAL A 335 -24.15 1.74 -5.59
C VAL A 335 -24.71 0.33 -5.48
N SER A 336 -24.01 -0.64 -6.06
CA SER A 336 -24.53 -2.00 -6.11
C SER A 336 -24.69 -2.64 -4.72
N GLY A 337 -25.70 -3.48 -4.55
CA GLY A 337 -25.90 -4.27 -3.34
C GLY A 337 -24.65 -5.05 -2.91
N PRO A 338 -23.97 -5.78 -3.83
CA PRO A 338 -22.73 -6.46 -3.51
C PRO A 338 -21.60 -5.56 -3.00
N PHE A 339 -21.53 -4.30 -3.42
CA PHE A 339 -20.57 -3.34 -2.86
C PHE A 339 -20.96 -2.94 -1.43
N LEU A 340 -22.23 -2.61 -1.23
CA LEU A 340 -22.78 -2.25 0.09
C LEU A 340 -22.61 -3.39 1.10
N ASP A 341 -22.71 -4.64 0.66
CA ASP A 341 -22.45 -5.80 1.51
C ASP A 341 -21.03 -5.87 2.04
N ARG A 342 -20.06 -5.19 1.42
CA ARG A 342 -18.66 -5.12 1.87
C ARG A 342 -18.40 -4.03 2.89
N ILE A 343 -19.39 -3.20 3.17
CA ILE A 343 -19.33 -2.19 4.23
C ILE A 343 -19.79 -2.80 5.55
N ASP A 344 -18.97 -2.65 6.59
CA ASP A 344 -19.25 -3.21 7.90
C ASP A 344 -20.16 -2.30 8.73
N ILE A 345 -19.89 -0.99 8.69
CA ILE A 345 -20.54 0.05 9.49
C ILE A 345 -21.18 1.06 8.54
N ARG A 346 -22.46 1.33 8.78
CA ARG A 346 -23.22 2.38 8.08
C ARG A 346 -23.79 3.34 9.10
N VAL A 347 -23.62 4.63 8.87
CA VAL A 347 -24.08 5.66 9.80
C VAL A 347 -24.69 6.85 9.06
N ASP A 348 -25.81 7.33 9.59
CA ASP A 348 -26.41 8.57 9.15
C ASP A 348 -25.71 9.75 9.85
N VAL A 349 -25.33 10.74 9.04
CA VAL A 349 -24.66 11.96 9.49
C VAL A 349 -25.59 13.14 9.22
N PRO A 350 -26.42 13.53 10.19
CA PRO A 350 -27.38 14.62 10.02
C PRO A 350 -26.67 15.97 9.83
N ALA A 351 -27.39 16.99 9.37
CA ALA A 351 -26.87 18.34 9.36
C ALA A 351 -26.53 18.79 10.79
N VAL A 352 -25.42 19.49 10.95
CA VAL A 352 -25.01 20.06 12.26
C VAL A 352 -26.02 21.12 12.68
N SER A 353 -26.52 21.03 13.89
CA SER A 353 -27.47 22.02 14.41
C SER A 353 -26.77 23.36 14.69
N ALA A 354 -27.55 24.47 14.67
CA ALA A 354 -27.01 25.77 15.06
C ALA A 354 -26.51 25.76 16.51
N ALA A 355 -27.14 25.00 17.38
CA ALA A 355 -26.73 24.83 18.78
C ALA A 355 -25.34 24.17 18.87
N ASP A 356 -25.10 23.11 18.08
CA ASP A 356 -23.80 22.43 18.03
C ASP A 356 -22.69 23.32 17.45
N MET A 357 -23.05 24.21 16.49
CA MET A 357 -22.08 25.14 15.90
C MET A 357 -21.61 26.22 16.88
N ILE A 358 -22.50 26.74 17.71
CA ILE A 358 -22.24 27.82 18.64
C ILE A 358 -21.76 27.32 20.02
N GLY A 359 -22.17 26.09 20.37
CA GLY A 359 -21.84 25.46 21.66
C GLY A 359 -20.36 25.20 21.88
N PRO A 360 -19.93 24.89 23.11
CA PRO A 360 -18.55 24.51 23.40
C PRO A 360 -18.16 23.25 22.61
N ALA A 361 -16.89 23.16 22.24
CA ALA A 361 -16.37 21.96 21.62
C ALA A 361 -16.35 20.82 22.66
N THR A 362 -17.27 19.88 22.57
CA THR A 362 -17.39 18.71 23.46
C THR A 362 -16.66 17.48 22.92
N ALA A 363 -16.02 17.60 21.76
CA ALA A 363 -15.33 16.52 21.11
C ALA A 363 -14.01 16.19 21.81
N GLU A 364 -13.75 14.92 22.04
CA GLU A 364 -12.47 14.47 22.57
C GLU A 364 -11.33 14.70 21.57
N PRO A 365 -10.11 15.04 22.05
CA PRO A 365 -8.93 15.11 21.20
C PRO A 365 -8.62 13.78 20.53
N SER A 366 -8.07 13.83 19.32
CA SER A 366 -7.62 12.64 18.59
C SER A 366 -6.67 11.74 19.40
N ALA A 367 -5.81 12.33 20.22
CA ALA A 367 -4.86 11.58 21.07
C ALA A 367 -5.54 10.62 22.06
N VAL A 368 -6.66 11.05 22.68
CA VAL A 368 -7.43 10.23 23.61
C VAL A 368 -8.11 9.07 22.91
N VAL A 369 -8.71 9.34 21.75
CA VAL A 369 -9.36 8.31 20.92
C VAL A 369 -8.32 7.34 20.36
N ALA A 370 -7.18 7.83 19.91
CA ALA A 370 -6.07 7.01 19.39
C ALA A 370 -5.55 6.01 20.43
N GLU A 371 -5.49 6.42 21.71
CA GLU A 371 -5.05 5.53 22.78
C GLU A 371 -6.03 4.36 23.00
N ARG A 372 -7.36 4.62 22.99
CA ARG A 372 -8.38 3.56 23.05
C ARG A 372 -8.32 2.63 21.85
N VAL A 373 -8.14 3.20 20.66
CA VAL A 373 -7.98 2.42 19.41
C VAL A 373 -6.73 1.54 19.48
N ARG A 374 -5.61 2.08 19.98
CA ARG A 374 -4.35 1.33 20.15
C ARG A 374 -4.52 0.17 21.11
N ALA A 375 -5.14 0.40 22.27
CA ALA A 375 -5.40 -0.63 23.26
C ALA A 375 -6.29 -1.76 22.71
N ALA A 376 -7.39 -1.40 22.03
CA ALA A 376 -8.28 -2.38 21.40
C ALA A 376 -7.57 -3.21 20.31
N ARG A 377 -6.72 -2.59 19.48
CA ARG A 377 -5.94 -3.31 18.46
C ARG A 377 -4.89 -4.23 19.04
N GLU A 378 -4.28 -3.87 20.17
CA GLU A 378 -3.34 -4.75 20.83
C GLU A 378 -4.01 -6.01 21.38
N VAL A 379 -5.20 -5.87 22.01
CA VAL A 379 -6.04 -7.01 22.44
C VAL A 379 -6.37 -7.93 21.24
N GLN A 380 -6.74 -7.36 20.09
CA GLN A 380 -7.01 -8.14 18.87
C GLN A 380 -5.77 -8.89 18.41
N ARG A 381 -4.63 -8.20 18.32
CA ARG A 381 -3.35 -8.79 17.91
C ARG A 381 -2.96 -9.98 18.77
N GLU A 382 -3.01 -9.82 20.09
CA GLU A 382 -2.71 -10.90 21.04
C GLU A 382 -3.67 -12.08 20.90
N ARG A 383 -4.97 -11.80 20.74
CA ARG A 383 -6.00 -12.83 20.56
C ARG A 383 -5.71 -13.68 19.33
N TYR A 384 -5.46 -13.07 18.17
CA TYR A 384 -5.20 -13.80 16.95
C TYR A 384 -3.85 -14.50 16.95
N LEU A 385 -2.83 -13.91 17.58
CA LEU A 385 -1.53 -14.57 17.79
C LEU A 385 -1.68 -15.85 18.64
N LYS A 386 -2.44 -15.79 19.76
CA LYS A 386 -2.74 -16.97 20.61
C LYS A 386 -3.58 -18.02 19.85
N ALA A 387 -4.41 -17.60 18.92
CA ALA A 387 -5.19 -18.49 18.05
C ALA A 387 -4.36 -19.10 16.88
N GLY A 388 -3.07 -18.80 16.75
CA GLY A 388 -2.20 -19.32 15.69
C GLY A 388 -2.27 -18.54 14.38
N HIS A 389 -2.78 -17.30 14.39
CA HIS A 389 -2.98 -16.43 13.23
C HIS A 389 -2.20 -15.10 13.36
N PRO A 390 -0.85 -15.12 13.34
CA PRO A 390 -0.02 -13.94 13.50
C PRO A 390 -0.18 -12.90 12.38
N GLU A 391 -0.77 -13.30 11.25
CA GLU A 391 -1.05 -12.43 10.08
C GLU A 391 -2.31 -11.58 10.25
N ILE A 392 -3.16 -11.85 11.26
CA ILE A 392 -4.42 -11.13 11.50
C ILE A 392 -4.22 -10.10 12.61
N PHE A 393 -4.44 -8.83 12.29
CA PHE A 393 -4.22 -7.70 13.20
C PHE A 393 -5.52 -7.03 13.67
N THR A 394 -6.64 -7.28 13.00
CA THR A 394 -7.92 -6.62 13.29
C THR A 394 -9.08 -7.58 13.11
N ASN A 395 -10.19 -7.33 13.83
CA ASN A 395 -11.40 -8.16 13.74
C ASN A 395 -12.00 -8.16 12.32
N ALA A 396 -11.90 -7.05 11.56
CA ALA A 396 -12.39 -6.99 10.19
C ALA A 396 -11.65 -7.98 9.26
N ALA A 397 -10.37 -8.22 9.51
CA ALA A 397 -9.56 -9.13 8.70
C ALA A 397 -9.78 -10.62 9.04
N ALA A 398 -10.39 -10.94 10.18
CA ALA A 398 -10.61 -12.32 10.60
C ALA A 398 -11.56 -13.07 9.64
N PRO A 399 -11.26 -14.31 9.22
CA PRO A 399 -12.19 -15.13 8.46
C PRO A 399 -13.44 -15.50 9.30
N ALA A 400 -14.53 -15.89 8.61
CA ALA A 400 -15.80 -16.18 9.24
C ALA A 400 -15.72 -17.25 10.34
N THR A 401 -15.04 -18.35 10.05
CA THR A 401 -14.85 -19.47 10.99
C THR A 401 -14.10 -19.07 12.25
N LEU A 402 -13.10 -18.20 12.12
CA LEU A 402 -12.32 -17.73 13.25
C LEU A 402 -13.11 -16.73 14.10
N ILE A 403 -13.87 -15.81 13.48
CA ILE A 403 -14.66 -14.84 14.24
C ILE A 403 -15.77 -15.52 15.05
N GLU A 404 -16.41 -16.56 14.53
CA GLU A 404 -17.39 -17.37 15.27
C GLU A 404 -16.78 -17.99 16.53
N ALA A 405 -15.56 -18.53 16.43
CA ALA A 405 -14.86 -19.13 17.56
C ALA A 405 -14.42 -18.10 18.61
N VAL A 406 -14.09 -16.87 18.20
CA VAL A 406 -13.53 -15.83 19.10
C VAL A 406 -14.60 -14.95 19.74
N VAL A 407 -15.80 -14.85 19.14
CA VAL A 407 -16.87 -14.00 19.66
C VAL A 407 -17.50 -14.58 20.90
N ASP A 408 -17.69 -15.90 20.96
CA ASP A 408 -18.29 -16.64 22.09
C ASP A 408 -19.43 -15.85 22.78
N PRO A 409 -20.53 -15.60 22.06
CA PRO A 409 -21.61 -14.76 22.59
C PRO A 409 -22.39 -15.52 23.67
N ASP A 410 -22.81 -14.82 24.70
CA ASP A 410 -23.70 -15.40 25.70
C ASP A 410 -25.09 -15.77 25.11
N ARG A 411 -25.91 -16.49 25.88
CA ARG A 411 -27.22 -16.98 25.42
C ARG A 411 -28.15 -15.83 25.00
N GLU A 412 -28.11 -14.70 25.68
CA GLU A 412 -28.96 -13.54 25.35
C GLU A 412 -28.49 -12.87 24.04
N SER A 413 -27.19 -12.78 23.85
CA SER A 413 -26.58 -12.27 22.62
C SER A 413 -26.90 -13.17 21.42
N GLN A 414 -26.82 -14.51 21.60
CA GLN A 414 -27.19 -15.47 20.57
C GLN A 414 -28.67 -15.35 20.18
N ALA A 415 -29.56 -15.25 21.19
CA ALA A 415 -30.97 -15.08 20.95
C ALA A 415 -31.31 -13.78 20.18
N LEU A 416 -30.66 -12.66 20.57
CA LEU A 416 -30.80 -11.38 19.85
C LEU A 416 -30.30 -11.47 18.41
N MET A 417 -29.15 -12.13 18.17
CA MET A 417 -28.64 -12.32 16.82
C MET A 417 -29.54 -13.19 15.95
N LEU A 418 -30.10 -14.27 16.49
CA LEU A 418 -31.02 -15.13 15.78
C LEU A 418 -32.29 -14.36 15.41
N GLN A 419 -32.91 -13.66 16.38
CA GLN A 419 -34.06 -12.82 16.14
C GLN A 419 -33.82 -11.74 15.09
N ALA A 420 -32.64 -11.09 15.11
CA ALA A 420 -32.28 -10.10 14.12
C ALA A 420 -32.06 -10.73 12.74
N ALA A 421 -31.42 -11.89 12.66
CA ALA A 421 -31.18 -12.61 11.41
C ALA A 421 -32.50 -13.00 10.72
N GLU A 422 -33.47 -13.51 11.48
CA GLU A 422 -34.81 -13.84 10.98
C GLU A 422 -35.60 -12.61 10.57
N ARG A 423 -35.70 -11.61 11.47
CA ARG A 423 -36.50 -10.40 11.25
C ARG A 423 -36.05 -9.56 10.07
N PHE A 424 -34.72 -9.45 9.87
CA PHE A 424 -34.12 -8.61 8.83
C PHE A 424 -33.55 -9.41 7.67
N SER A 425 -33.77 -10.72 7.61
CA SER A 425 -33.28 -11.62 6.56
C SER A 425 -31.80 -11.43 6.28
N LEU A 426 -30.96 -11.42 7.34
CA LEU A 426 -29.54 -11.17 7.21
C LEU A 426 -28.88 -12.28 6.39
N SER A 427 -28.10 -11.91 5.38
CA SER A 427 -27.22 -12.86 4.70
C SER A 427 -26.13 -13.39 5.64
N ALA A 428 -25.54 -14.57 5.35
CA ALA A 428 -24.42 -15.10 6.14
C ALA A 428 -23.26 -14.09 6.24
N ARG A 429 -22.99 -13.35 5.16
CA ARG A 429 -21.97 -12.28 5.18
C ARG A 429 -22.34 -11.15 6.14
N ALA A 430 -23.60 -10.73 6.13
CA ALA A 430 -24.11 -9.70 7.02
C ALA A 430 -24.01 -10.14 8.49
N TYR A 431 -24.35 -11.38 8.78
CA TYR A 431 -24.24 -11.99 10.10
C TYR A 431 -22.80 -11.90 10.64
N HIS A 432 -21.81 -12.40 9.87
CA HIS A 432 -20.41 -12.37 10.30
C HIS A 432 -19.86 -10.94 10.49
N ARG A 433 -20.33 -9.98 9.69
CA ARG A 433 -19.93 -8.57 9.87
C ARG A 433 -20.45 -7.99 11.16
N VAL A 434 -21.70 -8.29 11.54
CA VAL A 434 -22.23 -7.90 12.84
C VAL A 434 -21.38 -8.48 13.97
N LEU A 435 -20.99 -9.75 13.89
CA LEU A 435 -20.12 -10.38 14.88
C LEU A 435 -18.76 -9.70 14.99
N LYS A 436 -18.13 -9.35 13.84
CA LYS A 436 -16.85 -8.64 13.80
C LYS A 436 -16.93 -7.27 14.47
N VAL A 437 -18.00 -6.51 14.19
CA VAL A 437 -18.25 -5.20 14.78
C VAL A 437 -18.55 -5.34 16.28
N ALA A 438 -19.38 -6.30 16.68
CA ALA A 438 -19.70 -6.56 18.08
C ALA A 438 -18.44 -6.97 18.91
N ARG A 439 -17.54 -7.77 18.33
CA ARG A 439 -16.27 -8.11 18.99
C ARG A 439 -15.40 -6.86 19.18
N THR A 440 -15.36 -5.97 18.20
CA THR A 440 -14.62 -4.71 18.30
C THR A 440 -15.18 -3.79 19.38
N LEU A 441 -16.53 -3.74 19.50
CA LEU A 441 -17.20 -2.99 20.56
C LEU A 441 -16.83 -3.54 21.94
N ALA A 442 -16.80 -4.85 22.08
CA ALA A 442 -16.38 -5.49 23.34
C ALA A 442 -14.89 -5.23 23.64
N ASP A 443 -14.01 -5.23 22.64
CA ASP A 443 -12.59 -4.88 22.79
C ASP A 443 -12.40 -3.42 23.25
N LEU A 444 -13.14 -2.47 22.66
CA LEU A 444 -13.13 -1.08 23.10
C LEU A 444 -13.69 -0.88 24.51
N ALA A 445 -14.62 -1.74 24.94
CA ALA A 445 -15.15 -1.74 26.31
C ALA A 445 -14.27 -2.49 27.32
N GLY A 446 -13.15 -3.10 26.89
CA GLY A 446 -12.30 -3.94 27.74
C GLY A 446 -12.98 -5.23 28.18
N SER A 447 -13.96 -5.73 27.44
CA SER A 447 -14.73 -6.93 27.78
C SER A 447 -14.20 -8.16 27.05
N ASP A 448 -13.94 -9.23 27.77
CA ASP A 448 -13.52 -10.52 27.19
C ASP A 448 -14.65 -11.18 26.41
N LYS A 449 -15.91 -10.98 26.81
CA LYS A 449 -17.09 -11.58 26.18
C LYS A 449 -17.91 -10.56 25.40
N VAL A 450 -18.52 -11.02 24.34
CA VAL A 450 -19.49 -10.23 23.58
C VAL A 450 -20.86 -10.36 24.23
N ALA A 451 -21.30 -9.30 24.92
CA ALA A 451 -22.58 -9.22 25.59
C ALA A 451 -23.65 -8.55 24.70
N ARG A 452 -24.91 -8.71 25.10
CA ARG A 452 -26.08 -8.17 24.39
C ARG A 452 -25.98 -6.70 23.95
N PRO A 453 -25.45 -5.74 24.78
CA PRO A 453 -25.28 -4.35 24.31
C PRO A 453 -24.37 -4.22 23.10
N HIS A 454 -23.29 -5.01 23.01
CA HIS A 454 -22.36 -4.99 21.89
C HIS A 454 -23.05 -5.46 20.60
N ILE A 455 -23.86 -6.52 20.69
CA ILE A 455 -24.66 -6.99 19.54
C ILE A 455 -25.71 -5.94 19.12
N ALA A 456 -26.41 -5.33 20.09
CA ALA A 456 -27.42 -4.32 19.81
C ALA A 456 -26.83 -3.08 19.11
N GLU A 457 -25.69 -2.57 19.61
CA GLU A 457 -24.97 -1.46 18.96
C GLU A 457 -24.47 -1.86 17.56
N ALA A 458 -23.89 -3.05 17.39
CA ALA A 458 -23.42 -3.54 16.09
C ALA A 458 -24.56 -3.66 15.05
N LEU A 459 -25.73 -4.13 15.49
CA LEU A 459 -26.92 -4.20 14.64
C LEU A 459 -27.43 -2.81 14.22
N SER A 460 -27.36 -1.80 15.10
CA SER A 460 -27.79 -0.44 14.77
C SER A 460 -27.01 0.16 13.59
N TYR A 461 -25.73 -0.15 13.46
CA TYR A 461 -24.92 0.28 12.32
C TYR A 461 -25.22 -0.42 10.99
N ARG A 462 -26.10 -1.43 10.99
CA ARG A 462 -26.46 -2.15 9.78
C ARG A 462 -27.93 -2.00 9.39
N LEU A 463 -28.81 -1.88 10.37
CA LEU A 463 -30.26 -1.91 10.19
C LEU A 463 -30.89 -0.55 9.83
N ASN A 464 -30.20 0.56 10.12
CA ASN A 464 -30.72 1.91 9.83
C ASN A 464 -30.88 2.22 8.32
N PHE A 465 -30.64 1.24 7.45
CA PHE A 465 -30.73 1.31 5.99
C PHE A 465 -31.89 0.49 5.39
N ALA A 466 -32.78 -0.04 6.18
CA ALA A 466 -34.00 -0.60 5.70
C ALA A 466 -35.01 0.55 5.41
N GLY A 467 -34.62 1.41 4.47
CA GLY A 467 -35.59 2.24 3.72
C GLY A 467 -36.29 1.33 2.74
N THR A 468 -37.19 0.53 3.22
CA THR A 468 -38.29 -0.09 2.51
C THR A 468 -39.55 0.24 3.24
#